data_d954a23b0fc6aab1ba680d3f9c310053
#
_entry.id   d954a23b0fc6aab1ba680d3f9c310053
#
_cell.length_a   1.000
_cell.length_b   1.000
_cell.length_c   1.000
_cell.angle_alpha   90.00
_cell.angle_beta   90.00
_cell.angle_gamma   90.00
#
_symmetry.space_group_name_H-M   'P 1'
#
loop_
_entity.id
_entity.type
_entity.pdbx_description
1 polymer ?
#
loop_
_entity_poly.entity_id
_entity_poly.type
_entity_poly.pdbx_seq_one_letter_code
_entity_poly.pdbx_strand_id
1 'polypeptide(L)'
;DRSPSRGLGDVYKRQVKEHSVVDADGKDVFCIQLEKKVYYEKEPAGKALLGLLGLALNSEKPVPIGYFKGMELQIQHLPFGNEYHARLAGSGTYSTQLGADVLGNLTRLSNLANGIEPSIEKTRNMQIQLEQQLASAEEEVKRPFSQATELTEKSKRLAVLEGLLNMNDKDIVTDTEPEQQCQTDNRQRGQEER
;
A
#
# COMPACT_ATOMS: atom_id res chain seq x y z
N ASP A 1 -11.35 4.49 23.22
CA ASP A 1 -10.20 4.09 22.36
C ASP A 1 -10.04 5.11 21.24
N ARG A 2 -9.07 6.00 21.40
CA ARG A 2 -8.71 6.98 20.37
C ARG A 2 -7.74 6.30 19.41
N SER A 3 -8.22 5.94 18.23
CA SER A 3 -7.39 5.42 17.15
C SER A 3 -6.26 6.42 16.83
N PRO A 4 -4.98 6.01 16.82
CA PRO A 4 -3.84 6.91 16.60
C PRO A 4 -3.89 7.61 15.23
N SER A 5 -4.61 7.06 14.26
CA SER A 5 -4.80 7.65 12.92
C SER A 5 -5.69 8.91 12.91
N ARG A 6 -6.56 9.11 13.91
CA ARG A 6 -7.39 10.32 14.01
C ARG A 6 -6.57 11.56 14.39
N GLY A 7 -5.50 11.41 15.18
CA GLY A 7 -4.67 12.52 15.61
C GLY A 7 -3.77 13.09 14.51
N LEU A 8 -3.26 12.25 13.61
CA LEU A 8 -2.34 12.67 12.54
C LEU A 8 -2.99 13.62 11.52
N GLY A 9 -4.22 13.34 11.09
CA GLY A 9 -4.95 14.21 10.17
C GLY A 9 -5.26 15.60 10.76
N ASP A 10 -5.60 15.64 12.04
CA ASP A 10 -5.93 16.89 12.73
C ASP A 10 -4.68 17.74 13.00
N VAL A 11 -3.54 17.11 13.30
CA VAL A 11 -2.23 17.78 13.44
C VAL A 11 -1.82 18.39 12.10
N TYR A 12 -1.95 17.67 11.00
CA TYR A 12 -1.64 18.18 9.67
C TYR A 12 -2.52 19.39 9.30
N LYS A 13 -3.85 19.31 9.49
CA LYS A 13 -4.78 20.42 9.23
C LYS A 13 -4.40 21.67 10.01
N ARG A 14 -4.02 21.50 11.26
CA ARG A 14 -3.56 22.63 12.11
C ARG A 14 -2.26 23.22 11.59
N GLN A 15 -1.28 22.37 11.26
CA GLN A 15 0.04 22.77 10.77
C GLN A 15 -0.06 23.58 9.47
N VAL A 16 -0.84 23.08 8.49
CA VAL A 16 -1.04 23.80 7.21
C VAL A 16 -1.78 25.13 7.45
N LYS A 17 -2.80 25.14 8.31
CA LYS A 17 -3.59 26.35 8.60
C LYS A 17 -2.79 27.42 9.35
N GLU A 18 -1.90 27.02 10.24
CA GLU A 18 -1.01 27.93 10.99
C GLU A 18 0.10 28.55 10.12
N HIS A 19 0.51 27.86 9.03
CA HIS A 19 1.62 28.30 8.16
C HIS A 19 1.16 28.72 6.76
N SER A 20 -0.14 28.71 6.46
CA SER A 20 -0.65 29.30 5.22
C SER A 20 -0.69 30.82 5.36
N VAL A 21 0.02 31.50 4.47
CA VAL A 21 -0.09 32.95 4.35
C VAL A 21 -1.37 33.25 3.59
N VAL A 22 -2.33 33.89 4.25
CA VAL A 22 -3.63 34.21 3.65
C VAL A 22 -3.65 35.70 3.33
N ASP A 23 -4.09 36.03 2.13
CA ASP A 23 -4.27 37.43 1.69
C ASP A 23 -5.45 38.10 2.44
N ALA A 24 -5.58 39.40 2.31
CA ALA A 24 -6.70 40.18 2.88
C ALA A 24 -8.09 39.65 2.43
N ASP A 25 -8.13 38.98 1.25
CA ASP A 25 -9.32 38.34 0.68
C ASP A 25 -9.52 36.88 1.09
N GLY A 26 -8.72 36.36 2.01
CA GLY A 26 -8.81 34.96 2.48
C GLY A 26 -8.30 33.90 1.50
N LYS A 27 -7.57 34.30 0.46
CA LYS A 27 -6.96 33.37 -0.51
C LYS A 27 -5.55 32.95 -0.06
N ASP A 28 -5.24 31.68 -0.25
CA ASP A 28 -3.90 31.12 -0.01
C ASP A 28 -2.87 31.83 -0.89
N VAL A 29 -1.94 32.54 -0.29
CA VAL A 29 -0.80 33.15 -1.00
C VAL A 29 0.32 32.13 -1.08
N PHE A 30 0.89 31.99 -2.29
CA PHE A 30 2.06 31.14 -2.46
C PHE A 30 3.22 31.66 -1.61
N CYS A 31 3.73 30.81 -0.75
CA CYS A 31 4.90 31.09 0.08
C CYS A 31 5.73 29.83 0.22
N ILE A 32 7.02 29.92 -0.07
CA ILE A 32 7.98 28.84 0.11
C ILE A 32 9.26 29.41 0.70
N GLN A 33 9.79 28.75 1.70
CA GLN A 33 11.10 29.05 2.27
C GLN A 33 12.11 28.04 1.70
N LEU A 34 13.15 28.55 1.06
CA LEU A 34 14.29 27.74 0.58
C LEU A 34 15.54 28.26 1.27
N GLU A 35 16.26 27.38 1.96
CA GLU A 35 17.37 27.71 2.84
C GLU A 35 16.96 28.81 3.86
N LYS A 36 17.50 30.00 3.74
CA LYS A 36 17.21 31.14 4.62
C LYS A 36 16.31 32.21 3.98
N LYS A 37 15.90 32.01 2.72
CA LYS A 37 15.14 32.99 1.95
C LYS A 37 13.71 32.56 1.70
N VAL A 38 12.79 33.48 1.89
CA VAL A 38 11.36 33.28 1.63
C VAL A 38 11.02 33.86 0.25
N TYR A 39 10.26 33.09 -0.52
CA TYR A 39 9.81 33.45 -1.85
C TYR A 39 8.28 33.47 -1.88
N TYR A 40 7.72 34.56 -2.41
CA TYR A 40 6.27 34.75 -2.62
C TYR A 40 5.87 34.58 -4.07
N GLU A 41 6.82 34.60 -4.99
CA GLU A 41 6.62 34.41 -6.41
C GLU A 41 7.13 33.03 -6.86
N LYS A 42 6.35 32.40 -7.74
CA LYS A 42 6.66 31.03 -8.19
C LYS A 42 7.92 30.94 -9.05
N GLU A 43 8.14 31.90 -9.95
CA GLU A 43 9.27 31.82 -10.88
C GLU A 43 10.63 31.89 -10.20
N PRO A 44 10.93 32.90 -9.33
CA PRO A 44 12.21 32.93 -8.61
C PRO A 44 12.36 31.76 -7.61
N ALA A 45 11.26 31.30 -7.00
CA ALA A 45 11.27 30.13 -6.12
C ALA A 45 11.64 28.84 -6.87
N GLY A 46 11.09 28.65 -8.04
CA GLY A 46 11.39 27.46 -8.84
C GLY A 46 12.80 27.44 -9.40
N LYS A 47 13.34 28.62 -9.79
CA LYS A 47 14.77 28.74 -10.17
C LYS A 47 15.68 28.40 -9.01
N ALA A 48 15.36 28.90 -7.81
CA ALA A 48 16.12 28.59 -6.59
C ALA A 48 16.04 27.08 -6.26
N LEU A 49 14.85 26.48 -6.35
CA LEU A 49 14.66 25.05 -6.12
C LEU A 49 15.53 24.19 -7.07
N LEU A 50 15.54 24.52 -8.36
CA LEU A 50 16.41 23.83 -9.33
C LEU A 50 17.88 23.98 -9.02
N GLY A 51 18.30 25.16 -8.55
CA GLY A 51 19.70 25.41 -8.15
C GLY A 51 20.14 24.54 -6.96
N LEU A 52 19.20 24.15 -6.09
CA LEU A 52 19.49 23.31 -4.92
C LEU A 52 19.50 21.80 -5.21
N LEU A 53 19.07 21.36 -6.40
CA LEU A 53 19.09 19.94 -6.75
C LEU A 53 20.49 19.32 -6.68
N GLY A 54 21.51 20.11 -6.99
CA GLY A 54 22.92 19.67 -6.91
C GLY A 54 23.35 19.20 -5.51
N LEU A 55 22.70 19.71 -4.46
CA LEU A 55 23.02 19.31 -3.07
C LEU A 55 22.67 17.83 -2.79
N ALA A 56 21.68 17.30 -3.48
CA ALA A 56 21.23 15.93 -3.30
C ALA A 56 22.04 14.89 -4.09
N LEU A 57 22.86 15.30 -5.07
CA LEU A 57 23.61 14.39 -5.95
C LEU A 57 24.56 13.46 -5.18
N ASN A 58 25.19 13.96 -4.13
CA ASN A 58 26.19 13.23 -3.35
C ASN A 58 25.65 12.68 -2.02
N SER A 59 24.33 12.74 -1.82
CA SER A 59 23.70 12.30 -0.58
C SER A 59 22.77 11.12 -0.82
N GLU A 60 23.00 10.03 -0.10
CA GLU A 60 22.07 8.90 -0.08
C GLU A 60 20.77 9.20 0.70
N LYS A 61 20.83 10.20 1.57
CA LYS A 61 19.71 10.60 2.42
C LYS A 61 19.04 11.86 1.86
N PRO A 62 17.75 12.04 2.12
CA PRO A 62 17.05 13.26 1.78
C PRO A 62 17.73 14.48 2.44
N VAL A 63 18.00 15.52 1.65
CA VAL A 63 18.63 16.75 2.11
C VAL A 63 17.56 17.79 2.38
N PRO A 64 17.45 18.32 3.61
CA PRO A 64 16.52 19.39 3.91
C PRO A 64 16.96 20.69 3.23
N ILE A 65 16.05 21.33 2.53
CA ILE A 65 16.32 22.57 1.79
C ILE A 65 15.43 23.75 2.22
N GLY A 66 14.41 23.51 3.01
CA GLY A 66 13.52 24.58 3.46
C GLY A 66 12.17 24.09 3.99
N TYR A 67 11.17 24.96 3.85
CA TYR A 67 9.81 24.69 4.34
C TYR A 67 8.77 25.11 3.31
N PHE A 68 7.73 24.30 3.17
CA PHE A 68 6.57 24.59 2.34
C PHE A 68 5.28 24.22 3.06
N LYS A 69 4.38 25.16 3.23
CA LYS A 69 3.10 25.00 3.96
C LYS A 69 3.28 24.33 5.33
N GLY A 70 4.29 24.76 6.11
CA GLY A 70 4.59 24.24 7.45
C GLY A 70 5.25 22.86 7.50
N MET A 71 5.51 22.24 6.37
CA MET A 71 6.25 20.98 6.26
C MET A 71 7.69 21.24 5.83
N GLU A 72 8.61 20.44 6.35
CA GLU A 72 9.99 20.45 5.91
C GLU A 72 10.12 19.94 4.49
N LEU A 73 10.70 20.75 3.62
CA LEU A 73 10.97 20.41 2.23
C LEU A 73 12.36 19.82 2.12
N GLN A 74 12.43 18.60 1.63
CA GLN A 74 13.67 17.86 1.42
C GLN A 74 13.80 17.46 -0.05
N ILE A 75 15.02 17.33 -0.56
CA ILE A 75 15.31 16.77 -1.89
C ILE A 75 16.06 15.46 -1.72
N GLN A 76 15.69 14.48 -2.54
CA GLN A 76 16.39 13.21 -2.65
C GLN A 76 16.71 12.92 -4.12
N HIS A 77 17.92 12.51 -4.39
CA HIS A 77 18.35 11.98 -5.69
C HIS A 77 18.22 10.45 -5.66
N LEU A 78 17.54 9.88 -6.64
CA LEU A 78 17.47 8.44 -6.84
C LEU A 78 18.42 8.05 -7.97
N PRO A 79 19.51 7.30 -7.67
CA PRO A 79 20.52 6.94 -8.67
C PRO A 79 19.96 6.05 -9.78
N PHE A 80 18.98 5.20 -9.47
CA PHE A 80 18.25 4.43 -10.46
C PHE A 80 17.25 5.33 -11.20
N GLY A 81 17.59 5.73 -12.43
CA GLY A 81 16.77 6.62 -13.26
C GLY A 81 17.24 8.07 -13.29
N ASN A 82 18.23 8.46 -12.47
CA ASN A 82 18.72 9.83 -12.37
C ASN A 82 17.59 10.84 -12.10
N GLU A 83 16.72 10.50 -11.15
CA GLU A 83 15.54 11.26 -10.81
C GLU A 83 15.69 12.02 -9.50
N TYR A 84 15.12 13.22 -9.48
CA TYR A 84 15.04 14.02 -8.26
C TYR A 84 13.62 13.97 -7.71
N HIS A 85 13.53 13.74 -6.42
CA HIS A 85 12.26 13.73 -5.70
C HIS A 85 12.27 14.82 -4.63
N ALA A 86 11.22 15.64 -4.63
CA ALA A 86 10.92 16.51 -3.50
C ALA A 86 10.08 15.74 -2.49
N ARG A 87 10.43 15.86 -1.22
CA ARG A 87 9.74 15.24 -0.09
C ARG A 87 9.24 16.33 0.85
N LEU A 88 7.99 16.24 1.24
CA LEU A 88 7.40 17.05 2.30
C LEU A 88 7.30 16.18 3.56
N ALA A 89 8.07 16.53 4.57
CA ALA A 89 8.10 15.85 5.85
C ALA A 89 7.35 16.67 6.90
N GLY A 90 6.34 16.06 7.48
CA GLY A 90 5.52 16.64 8.54
C GLY A 90 5.07 15.52 9.48
N SER A 91 3.79 15.42 9.76
CA SER A 91 3.20 14.28 10.46
C SER A 91 3.28 12.96 9.66
N GLY A 92 3.44 13.08 8.35
CA GLY A 92 3.74 12.02 7.40
C GLY A 92 4.79 12.50 6.40
N THR A 93 5.22 11.61 5.51
CA THR A 93 6.17 11.93 4.43
C THR A 93 5.49 11.73 3.08
N TYR A 94 5.47 12.77 2.28
CA TYR A 94 4.88 12.78 0.94
C TYR A 94 5.95 13.12 -0.07
N SER A 95 5.95 12.50 -1.23
CA SER A 95 6.97 12.73 -2.25
C SER A 95 6.36 12.94 -3.63
N THR A 96 7.05 13.76 -4.43
CA THR A 96 6.74 13.99 -5.84
C THR A 96 8.02 14.09 -6.65
N GLN A 97 7.99 13.61 -7.89
CA GLN A 97 9.11 13.70 -8.79
C GLN A 97 9.28 15.13 -9.29
N LEU A 98 10.51 15.60 -9.30
CA LEU A 98 10.89 16.89 -9.88
C LEU A 98 11.39 16.69 -11.33
N GLY A 99 11.02 17.61 -12.21
CA GLY A 99 11.50 17.65 -13.59
C GLY A 99 12.36 18.88 -13.88
N ALA A 100 12.67 19.11 -15.12
CA ALA A 100 13.42 20.28 -15.57
C ALA A 100 12.60 21.58 -15.58
N ASP A 101 11.27 21.49 -15.53
CA ASP A 101 10.39 22.66 -15.59
C ASP A 101 10.27 23.36 -14.23
N VAL A 102 10.64 24.64 -14.23
CA VAL A 102 10.65 25.53 -13.06
C VAL A 102 9.26 25.66 -12.42
N LEU A 103 8.25 25.98 -13.20
CA LEU A 103 6.88 26.21 -12.74
C LEU A 103 6.14 24.90 -12.47
N GLY A 104 6.40 23.89 -13.30
CA GLY A 104 5.83 22.56 -13.14
C GLY A 104 6.21 21.90 -11.82
N ASN A 105 7.43 22.08 -11.36
CA ASN A 105 7.89 21.56 -10.07
C ASN A 105 7.12 22.15 -8.90
N LEU A 106 6.90 23.46 -8.90
CA LEU A 106 6.13 24.13 -7.84
C LEU A 106 4.63 23.78 -7.92
N THR A 107 4.11 23.60 -9.13
CA THR A 107 2.74 23.10 -9.30
C THR A 107 2.58 21.70 -8.74
N ARG A 108 3.54 20.79 -9.00
CA ARG A 108 3.55 19.43 -8.42
C ARG A 108 3.63 19.47 -6.89
N LEU A 109 4.49 20.32 -6.32
CA LEU A 109 4.57 20.52 -4.86
C LEU A 109 3.25 21.05 -4.28
N SER A 110 2.64 22.03 -4.95
CA SER A 110 1.35 22.59 -4.51
C SER A 110 0.24 21.55 -4.58
N ASN A 111 0.18 20.78 -5.65
CA ASN A 111 -0.78 19.69 -5.82
C ASN A 111 -0.57 18.59 -4.78
N LEU A 112 0.69 18.23 -4.49
CA LEU A 112 1.03 17.28 -3.45
C LEU A 112 0.49 17.74 -2.09
N ALA A 113 0.81 18.97 -1.69
CA ALA A 113 0.37 19.51 -0.41
C ALA A 113 -1.17 19.65 -0.32
N ASN A 114 -1.82 20.12 -1.38
CA ASN A 114 -3.27 20.25 -1.42
C ASN A 114 -4.00 18.91 -1.51
N GLY A 115 -3.36 17.90 -2.08
CA GLY A 115 -3.90 16.54 -2.20
C GLY A 115 -3.89 15.72 -0.91
N ILE A 116 -3.15 16.17 0.12
CA ILE A 116 -3.02 15.41 1.38
C ILE A 116 -4.36 15.34 2.13
N GLU A 117 -5.06 16.46 2.27
CA GLU A 117 -6.33 16.48 2.99
C GLU A 117 -7.42 15.61 2.34
N PRO A 118 -7.70 15.72 1.02
CA PRO A 118 -8.64 14.81 0.36
C PRO A 118 -8.21 13.34 0.44
N SER A 119 -6.91 13.06 0.40
CA SER A 119 -6.39 11.70 0.52
C SER A 119 -6.63 11.11 1.93
N ILE A 120 -6.48 11.92 2.97
CA ILE A 120 -6.79 11.53 4.36
C ILE A 120 -8.28 11.22 4.50
N GLU A 121 -9.16 12.06 3.96
CA GLU A 121 -10.61 11.82 3.99
C GLU A 121 -11.01 10.55 3.25
N LYS A 122 -10.44 10.34 2.05
CA LYS A 122 -10.66 9.12 1.28
C LYS A 122 -10.24 7.88 2.06
N THR A 123 -9.06 7.91 2.68
CA THR A 123 -8.55 6.78 3.47
C THR A 123 -9.42 6.53 4.70
N ARG A 124 -9.89 7.57 5.37
CA ARG A 124 -10.81 7.47 6.51
C ARG A 124 -12.14 6.82 6.12
N ASN A 125 -12.72 7.23 4.99
CA ASN A 125 -13.96 6.65 4.47
C ASN A 125 -13.77 5.19 4.09
N MET A 126 -12.64 4.84 3.48
CA MET A 126 -12.29 3.46 3.17
C MET A 126 -12.13 2.61 4.43
N GLN A 127 -11.52 3.15 5.49
CA GLN A 127 -11.40 2.47 6.78
C GLN A 127 -12.78 2.16 7.37
N ILE A 128 -13.70 3.13 7.37
CA ILE A 128 -15.07 2.92 7.87
C ILE A 128 -15.78 1.84 7.09
N GLN A 129 -15.65 1.82 5.76
CA GLN A 129 -16.24 0.78 4.91
C GLN A 129 -15.67 -0.60 5.22
N LEU A 130 -14.35 -0.70 5.40
CA LEU A 130 -13.69 -1.97 5.74
C LEU A 130 -14.11 -2.48 7.14
N GLU A 131 -14.24 -1.58 8.12
CA GLU A 131 -14.74 -1.93 9.45
C GLU A 131 -16.18 -2.46 9.40
N GLN A 132 -17.05 -1.85 8.57
CA GLN A 132 -18.43 -2.34 8.35
C GLN A 132 -18.46 -3.71 7.65
N GLN A 133 -17.62 -3.90 6.62
CA GLN A 133 -17.49 -5.18 5.93
C GLN A 133 -16.98 -6.28 6.87
N LEU A 134 -16.02 -5.97 7.71
CA LEU A 134 -15.47 -6.89 8.70
C LEU A 134 -16.56 -7.31 9.71
N ALA A 135 -17.32 -6.35 10.25
CA ALA A 135 -18.41 -6.64 11.16
C ALA A 135 -19.49 -7.53 10.51
N SER A 136 -19.86 -7.24 9.25
CA SER A 136 -20.83 -8.05 8.50
C SER A 136 -20.31 -9.48 8.24
N ALA A 137 -19.03 -9.60 7.88
CA ALA A 137 -18.39 -10.90 7.67
C ALA A 137 -18.29 -11.72 8.97
N GLU A 138 -17.99 -11.07 10.10
CA GLU A 138 -17.98 -11.73 11.41
C GLU A 138 -19.38 -12.25 11.82
N GLU A 139 -20.45 -11.51 11.49
CA GLU A 139 -21.82 -11.98 11.71
C GLU A 139 -22.16 -13.15 10.79
N GLU A 140 -21.72 -13.10 9.53
CA GLU A 140 -22.00 -14.14 8.55
C GLU A 140 -21.30 -15.46 8.90
N VAL A 141 -20.05 -15.40 9.39
CA VAL A 141 -19.30 -16.57 9.88
C VAL A 141 -19.98 -17.20 11.11
N LYS A 142 -20.65 -16.40 11.95
CA LYS A 142 -21.38 -16.90 13.13
C LYS A 142 -22.70 -17.56 12.77
N ARG A 143 -23.24 -17.31 11.58
CA ARG A 143 -24.51 -17.95 11.15
C ARG A 143 -24.26 -19.42 10.82
N PRO A 144 -25.03 -20.34 11.37
CA PRO A 144 -24.92 -21.75 11.03
C PRO A 144 -25.22 -21.93 9.54
N PHE A 145 -24.42 -22.76 8.88
CA PHE A 145 -24.64 -23.06 7.47
C PHE A 145 -26.06 -23.65 7.26
N SER A 146 -26.89 -22.99 6.46
CA SER A 146 -28.31 -23.32 6.30
C SER A 146 -28.58 -24.75 5.80
N GLN A 147 -27.62 -25.34 5.10
CA GLN A 147 -27.67 -26.71 4.58
C GLN A 147 -26.83 -27.71 5.37
N ALA A 148 -26.40 -27.36 6.60
CA ALA A 148 -25.54 -28.23 7.42
C ALA A 148 -26.20 -29.59 7.71
N THR A 149 -27.52 -29.62 7.93
CA THR A 149 -28.29 -30.85 8.15
C THR A 149 -28.31 -31.73 6.91
N GLU A 150 -28.57 -31.14 5.75
CA GLU A 150 -28.60 -31.85 4.46
C GLU A 150 -27.20 -32.40 4.09
N LEU A 151 -26.14 -31.61 4.36
CA LEU A 151 -24.77 -32.06 4.16
C LEU A 151 -24.45 -33.26 5.04
N THR A 152 -24.82 -33.23 6.31
CA THR A 152 -24.60 -34.35 7.24
C THR A 152 -25.36 -35.59 6.85
N GLU A 153 -26.59 -35.46 6.38
CA GLU A 153 -27.39 -36.61 5.90
C GLU A 153 -26.80 -37.23 4.64
N LYS A 154 -26.43 -36.38 3.66
CA LYS A 154 -25.78 -36.83 2.42
C LYS A 154 -24.41 -37.49 2.68
N SER A 155 -23.61 -36.93 3.58
CA SER A 155 -22.31 -37.50 3.97
C SER A 155 -22.47 -38.88 4.65
N LYS A 156 -23.47 -39.03 5.54
CA LYS A 156 -23.81 -40.33 6.15
C LYS A 156 -24.24 -41.35 5.12
N ARG A 157 -25.09 -40.95 4.16
CA ARG A 157 -25.55 -41.83 3.09
C ARG A 157 -24.40 -42.25 2.18
N LEU A 158 -23.50 -41.35 1.86
CA LEU A 158 -22.30 -41.64 1.07
C LEU A 158 -21.41 -42.66 1.79
N ALA A 159 -21.14 -42.50 3.06
CA ALA A 159 -20.33 -43.43 3.85
C ALA A 159 -20.95 -44.84 3.91
N VAL A 160 -22.28 -44.94 3.99
CA VAL A 160 -23.01 -46.23 3.94
C VAL A 160 -22.86 -46.88 2.56
N LEU A 161 -23.02 -46.13 1.48
CA LEU A 161 -22.86 -46.63 0.12
C LEU A 161 -21.43 -47.08 -0.18
N GLU A 162 -20.43 -46.33 0.27
CA GLU A 162 -19.02 -46.72 0.17
C GLU A 162 -18.73 -48.01 0.94
N GLY A 163 -19.33 -48.16 2.15
CA GLY A 163 -19.20 -49.37 2.93
C GLY A 163 -19.80 -50.59 2.20
N LEU A 164 -20.95 -50.43 1.56
CA LEU A 164 -21.63 -51.50 0.79
C LEU A 164 -20.84 -51.88 -0.48
N LEU A 165 -20.27 -50.90 -1.17
CA LEU A 165 -19.41 -51.12 -2.33
C LEU A 165 -18.14 -51.88 -1.96
N ASN A 166 -17.49 -51.44 -0.88
CA ASN A 166 -16.28 -52.13 -0.41
C ASN A 166 -16.52 -53.55 0.15
N MET A 167 -17.75 -53.84 0.61
CA MET A 167 -18.13 -55.20 1.00
C MET A 167 -18.34 -56.10 -0.26
N ASN A 168 -18.95 -55.55 -1.30
CA ASN A 168 -19.13 -56.30 -2.56
C ASN A 168 -17.79 -56.57 -3.27
N ASP A 169 -16.82 -55.68 -3.23
CA ASP A 169 -15.51 -55.90 -3.80
C ASP A 169 -14.69 -57.00 -3.07
N LYS A 170 -14.97 -57.20 -1.76
CA LYS A 170 -14.30 -58.26 -1.00
C LYS A 170 -14.89 -59.67 -1.28
N ASP A 171 -16.14 -59.75 -1.73
CA ASP A 171 -16.78 -61.01 -2.09
C ASP A 171 -16.43 -61.48 -3.51
N ILE A 172 -15.85 -60.62 -4.33
CA ILE A 172 -15.43 -60.93 -5.72
C ILE A 172 -13.97 -61.46 -5.79
N VAL A 173 -13.16 -61.37 -4.73
CA VAL A 173 -11.71 -61.70 -4.74
C VAL A 173 -11.45 -63.10 -4.17
N THR A 174 -12.41 -64.02 -4.10
CA THR A 174 -12.15 -65.39 -3.63
C THR A 174 -12.21 -66.49 -4.70
N ASP A 175 -11.94 -66.15 -5.97
CA ASP A 175 -11.70 -67.22 -6.94
C ASP A 175 -10.79 -66.72 -8.09
N THR A 176 -9.47 -66.59 -7.81
CA THR A 176 -8.46 -66.68 -8.86
C THR A 176 -7.13 -67.04 -8.22
N GLU A 177 -6.57 -68.17 -8.67
CA GLU A 177 -5.30 -68.75 -8.27
C GLU A 177 -4.07 -67.84 -8.46
N PRO A 178 -2.92 -68.19 -7.82
CA PRO A 178 -1.74 -67.34 -7.75
C PRO A 178 -0.89 -67.49 -9.02
N GLU A 179 -0.82 -66.48 -9.87
CA GLU A 179 0.22 -66.43 -10.90
C GLU A 179 1.34 -65.43 -10.52
N GLN A 180 2.45 -66.07 -10.28
CA GLN A 180 3.84 -65.75 -10.55
C GLN A 180 4.33 -64.31 -10.51
N GLN A 181 5.24 -64.14 -9.57
CA GLN A 181 6.26 -63.09 -9.46
C GLN A 181 6.94 -62.81 -10.81
N CYS A 182 6.97 -61.58 -11.22
CA CYS A 182 7.96 -61.07 -12.15
C CYS A 182 8.67 -59.87 -11.49
N GLN A 183 9.88 -60.11 -11.06
CA GLN A 183 10.86 -59.10 -10.68
C GLN A 183 11.30 -58.36 -11.93
N THR A 184 11.27 -57.05 -11.93
CA THR A 184 12.16 -56.21 -12.75
C THR A 184 12.42 -54.93 -11.98
N ASP A 185 13.51 -54.94 -11.32
CA ASP A 185 14.75 -54.22 -11.63
C ASP A 185 14.70 -52.70 -11.66
N ASN A 186 15.32 -52.23 -10.63
CA ASN A 186 15.78 -50.93 -10.28
C ASN A 186 16.74 -50.37 -11.37
N ARG A 187 16.47 -49.23 -11.97
CA ARG A 187 17.50 -48.38 -12.59
C ARG A 187 17.32 -46.94 -12.26
N GLN A 188 18.16 -46.51 -11.34
CA GLN A 188 18.64 -45.14 -11.15
C GLN A 188 19.27 -44.59 -12.45
N ARG A 189 18.99 -43.36 -12.75
CA ARG A 189 19.85 -42.39 -13.42
C ARG A 189 19.36 -41.02 -12.94
N GLY A 190 20.12 -40.26 -12.27
CA GLY A 190 21.48 -39.80 -12.56
C GLY A 190 21.40 -38.42 -13.17
N GLN A 191 21.66 -37.45 -12.34
CA GLN A 191 22.20 -36.11 -12.57
C GLN A 191 22.83 -35.85 -13.95
N GLU A 192 22.63 -34.65 -14.47
CA GLU A 192 23.64 -33.64 -14.85
C GLU A 192 22.99 -32.53 -15.68
N GLU A 193 23.11 -31.35 -15.18
CA GLU A 193 23.85 -30.15 -15.67
C GLU A 193 23.43 -29.61 -17.07
N ARG A 194 22.84 -28.43 -17.07
CA ARG A 194 23.46 -27.18 -17.53
C ARG A 194 22.57 -26.02 -17.26
#